data_b09907c768ccf792b7dd30e7f778c349
#
_entry.id   b09907c768ccf792b7dd30e7f778c349
#
_cell.length_a   1.000
_cell.length_b   1.000
_cell.length_c   1.000
_cell.angle_alpha   90.00
_cell.angle_beta   90.00
_cell.angle_gamma   90.00
#
_symmetry.space_group_name_H-M   'P 1'
#
loop_
_entity.id
_entity.type
_entity.pdbx_description
1 polymer ?
#
loop_
_entity_poly.entity_id
_entity_poly.type
_entity_poly.pdbx_seq_one_letter_code
_entity_poly.pdbx_strand_id
1 'polypeptide(L)'
;GELRAFLNACRHRGTQLVDGDCTLGSVIHCPYHRWGYDRDGALVATPQFADAGVDGFEPTDYGLHPVRVDAWQCLLVVCLSNETVPTNNWFGDLDQRLVGYRLSNWRTHLTQNTEIKANWKLISENFQEYYHLRWVHPELSKVSRVQDHYRYQGTGMYCGQTTTPISNDERGDWSAMPPVEGLNHSDMASGRFIALFPNTLLSVLPNHVFVMHLDPVGPGLTRVTGTWLLPPSNPHVADADFSTTRDFWQDVNDEDTDIVERGQKGLTSGGYTPGRLSPRFEEPLHRFHNMLADRFTGSTGIPAGDESDDQPLYGTGVNP
;
A
#
# COMPACT_ATOMS: atom_id res chain seq x y z
N GLY A 1 8.51 -23.13 -2.23
CA GLY A 1 7.30 -23.45 -1.51
C GLY A 1 6.10 -22.80 -2.20
N GLU A 2 4.91 -23.28 -1.93
CA GLU A 2 3.68 -22.69 -2.44
C GLU A 2 3.13 -21.70 -1.43
N LEU A 3 2.65 -20.55 -1.92
CA LEU A 3 2.02 -19.53 -1.11
C LEU A 3 0.54 -19.88 -0.89
N ARG A 4 0.10 -19.88 0.36
CA ARG A 4 -1.30 -20.13 0.73
C ARG A 4 -1.72 -19.18 1.84
N ALA A 5 -3.00 -18.82 1.85
CA ALA A 5 -3.61 -18.05 2.92
C ALA A 5 -4.93 -18.69 3.37
N PHE A 6 -5.21 -18.58 4.64
CA PHE A 6 -6.44 -19.06 5.26
C PHE A 6 -6.96 -18.03 6.27
N LEU A 7 -8.25 -18.04 6.53
CA LEU A 7 -8.79 -17.32 7.67
C LEU A 7 -8.18 -17.88 8.96
N ASN A 8 -7.59 -17.05 9.76
CA ASN A 8 -6.90 -17.42 11.00
C ASN A 8 -7.91 -17.72 12.14
N ALA A 9 -8.79 -18.67 11.91
CA ALA A 9 -9.86 -19.04 12.82
C ALA A 9 -10.14 -20.54 12.79
N CYS A 10 -10.02 -21.19 13.94
CA CYS A 10 -10.34 -22.62 14.10
C CYS A 10 -11.81 -22.91 13.77
N ARG A 11 -12.06 -23.89 12.93
CA ARG A 11 -13.42 -24.28 12.49
C ARG A 11 -14.27 -24.90 13.59
N HIS A 12 -13.69 -25.22 14.77
CA HIS A 12 -14.45 -25.70 15.92
C HIS A 12 -15.22 -24.57 16.61
N ARG A 13 -14.50 -23.55 17.13
CA ARG A 13 -15.09 -22.45 17.91
C ARG A 13 -14.44 -21.09 17.64
N GLY A 14 -13.88 -20.88 16.47
CA GLY A 14 -13.38 -19.58 16.02
C GLY A 14 -12.07 -19.11 16.67
N THR A 15 -11.40 -19.93 17.48
CA THR A 15 -10.16 -19.53 18.16
C THR A 15 -9.08 -19.20 17.12
N GLN A 16 -8.38 -18.08 17.30
CA GLN A 16 -7.21 -17.70 16.52
C GLN A 16 -6.15 -18.83 16.61
N LEU A 17 -5.61 -19.26 15.46
CA LEU A 17 -4.69 -20.39 15.37
C LEU A 17 -3.24 -19.97 15.56
N VAL A 18 -2.86 -18.86 14.98
CA VAL A 18 -1.50 -18.34 14.95
C VAL A 18 -1.51 -16.89 15.38
N ASP A 19 -0.60 -16.52 16.26
CA ASP A 19 -0.40 -15.16 16.74
C ASP A 19 1.03 -14.69 16.37
N GLY A 20 1.11 -13.82 15.36
CA GLY A 20 2.37 -13.31 14.82
C GLY A 20 3.15 -14.30 13.94
N ASP A 21 4.37 -13.91 13.62
CA ASP A 21 5.27 -14.68 12.74
C ASP A 21 5.82 -15.91 13.46
N CYS A 22 5.71 -17.07 12.82
CA CYS A 22 6.24 -18.29 13.38
C CYS A 22 6.59 -19.33 12.31
N THR A 23 7.42 -20.29 12.69
CA THR A 23 7.68 -21.49 11.88
C THR A 23 6.65 -22.55 12.23
N LEU A 24 5.80 -22.88 11.26
CA LEU A 24 4.79 -23.92 11.42
C LEU A 24 5.40 -25.32 11.20
N GLY A 25 4.96 -26.28 12.01
CA GLY A 25 5.18 -27.70 11.76
C GLY A 25 4.40 -28.21 10.55
N SER A 26 4.30 -29.54 10.42
CA SER A 26 3.43 -30.17 9.39
C SER A 26 1.94 -29.99 9.68
N VAL A 27 1.58 -29.73 10.94
CA VAL A 27 0.20 -29.55 11.42
C VAL A 27 0.11 -28.28 12.26
N ILE A 28 -0.89 -27.46 11.97
CA ILE A 28 -1.27 -26.27 12.72
C ILE A 28 -2.26 -26.71 13.79
N HIS A 29 -1.89 -26.61 15.05
CA HIS A 29 -2.75 -27.01 16.16
C HIS A 29 -3.46 -25.83 16.80
N CYS A 30 -4.78 -25.91 16.87
CA CYS A 30 -5.58 -24.95 17.64
C CYS A 30 -5.14 -24.96 19.12
N PRO A 31 -4.84 -23.80 19.73
CA PRO A 31 -4.40 -23.73 21.11
C PRO A 31 -5.48 -24.14 22.11
N TYR A 32 -6.77 -24.14 21.70
CA TYR A 32 -7.89 -24.42 22.61
C TYR A 32 -8.14 -25.91 22.81
N HIS A 33 -8.53 -26.64 21.73
CA HIS A 33 -8.89 -28.07 21.82
C HIS A 33 -8.01 -28.95 20.92
N ARG A 34 -6.90 -28.44 20.45
CA ARG A 34 -5.89 -29.16 19.66
C ARG A 34 -6.40 -29.74 18.33
N TRP A 35 -7.52 -29.20 17.78
CA TRP A 35 -7.86 -29.48 16.39
C TRP A 35 -6.68 -29.15 15.51
N GLY A 36 -6.32 -30.09 14.62
CA GLY A 36 -5.12 -29.97 13.80
C GLY A 36 -5.45 -29.83 12.34
N TYR A 37 -4.80 -28.88 11.68
CA TYR A 37 -4.93 -28.64 10.27
C TYR A 37 -3.58 -28.83 9.59
N ASP A 38 -3.56 -29.51 8.45
CA ASP A 38 -2.34 -29.59 7.65
C ASP A 38 -2.02 -28.26 6.94
N ARG A 39 -0.95 -28.25 6.15
CA ARG A 39 -0.54 -27.05 5.41
C ARG A 39 -1.44 -26.72 4.22
N ASP A 40 -2.31 -27.61 3.82
CA ASP A 40 -3.33 -27.41 2.80
C ASP A 40 -4.67 -26.93 3.40
N GLY A 41 -4.69 -26.77 4.73
CA GLY A 41 -5.86 -26.32 5.50
C GLY A 41 -6.85 -27.45 5.83
N ALA A 42 -6.60 -28.70 5.45
CA ALA A 42 -7.50 -29.81 5.76
C ALA A 42 -7.46 -30.16 7.26
N LEU A 43 -8.62 -30.48 7.83
CA LEU A 43 -8.71 -30.94 9.21
C LEU A 43 -8.20 -32.39 9.28
N VAL A 44 -7.09 -32.61 10.01
CA VAL A 44 -6.41 -33.90 10.11
C VAL A 44 -6.40 -34.51 11.52
N ALA A 45 -6.80 -33.73 12.54
CA ALA A 45 -6.84 -34.19 13.91
C ALA A 45 -7.94 -33.52 14.73
N THR A 46 -8.72 -34.34 15.45
CA THR A 46 -9.77 -33.89 16.38
C THR A 46 -9.67 -34.71 17.68
N PRO A 47 -8.67 -34.45 18.56
CA PRO A 47 -8.43 -35.23 19.75
C PRO A 47 -9.66 -35.42 20.61
N GLN A 48 -10.00 -36.65 21.02
CA GLN A 48 -11.15 -37.02 21.86
C GLN A 48 -12.53 -36.71 21.23
N PHE A 49 -12.61 -36.17 20.02
CA PHE A 49 -13.88 -35.82 19.39
C PHE A 49 -14.50 -37.02 18.67
N ALA A 50 -13.67 -37.87 18.04
CA ALA A 50 -14.14 -39.08 17.35
C ALA A 50 -14.79 -40.13 18.33
N ASP A 51 -14.31 -40.13 19.56
CA ASP A 51 -14.81 -41.08 20.59
C ASP A 51 -16.22 -40.65 21.12
N ALA A 52 -16.64 -39.45 20.83
CA ALA A 52 -17.92 -38.90 21.29
C ALA A 52 -19.13 -39.32 20.43
N GLY A 53 -18.93 -40.06 19.32
CA GLY A 53 -19.99 -40.60 18.48
C GLY A 53 -20.89 -39.50 17.88
N VAL A 54 -20.30 -38.45 17.33
CA VAL A 54 -21.05 -37.35 16.71
C VAL A 54 -21.53 -37.77 15.32
N ASP A 55 -22.81 -38.01 15.17
CA ASP A 55 -23.43 -38.38 13.90
C ASP A 55 -23.30 -37.26 12.85
N GLY A 56 -22.90 -37.63 11.63
CA GLY A 56 -22.78 -36.67 10.51
C GLY A 56 -21.57 -35.75 10.58
N PHE A 57 -20.57 -36.01 11.42
CA PHE A 57 -19.33 -35.26 11.42
C PHE A 57 -18.33 -35.82 10.41
N GLU A 58 -18.14 -35.06 9.33
CA GLU A 58 -17.16 -35.36 8.29
C GLU A 58 -15.99 -34.36 8.37
N PRO A 59 -14.77 -34.78 8.72
CA PRO A 59 -13.61 -33.87 8.84
C PRO A 59 -13.36 -33.00 7.59
N THR A 60 -13.71 -33.49 6.42
CA THR A 60 -13.58 -32.78 5.14
C THR A 60 -14.39 -31.49 5.08
N ASP A 61 -15.46 -31.37 5.88
CA ASP A 61 -16.33 -30.20 5.92
C ASP A 61 -15.77 -29.09 6.84
N TYR A 62 -14.73 -29.40 7.61
CA TYR A 62 -14.19 -28.53 8.64
C TYR A 62 -12.74 -28.08 8.36
N GLY A 63 -12.31 -28.10 7.09
CA GLY A 63 -11.06 -27.48 6.66
C GLY A 63 -11.05 -25.97 6.88
N LEU A 64 -9.88 -25.37 6.98
CA LEU A 64 -9.74 -23.91 7.06
C LEU A 64 -10.31 -23.26 5.80
N HIS A 65 -10.92 -22.09 5.96
CA HIS A 65 -11.41 -21.32 4.82
C HIS A 65 -10.22 -20.71 4.06
N PRO A 66 -10.03 -21.09 2.79
CA PRO A 66 -8.95 -20.51 1.99
C PRO A 66 -9.24 -19.05 1.65
N VAL A 67 -8.17 -18.27 1.56
CA VAL A 67 -8.19 -16.89 1.09
C VAL A 67 -7.30 -16.82 -0.14
N ARG A 68 -7.77 -16.15 -1.19
CA ARG A 68 -6.93 -15.93 -2.37
C ARG A 68 -5.76 -15.04 -1.99
N VAL A 69 -4.53 -15.48 -2.34
CA VAL A 69 -3.30 -14.74 -2.11
C VAL A 69 -2.43 -14.82 -3.35
N ASP A 70 -1.88 -13.67 -3.73
CA ASP A 70 -0.97 -13.52 -4.85
C ASP A 70 0.28 -12.74 -4.41
N ALA A 71 1.45 -13.13 -4.92
CA ALA A 71 2.63 -12.29 -4.85
C ALA A 71 2.62 -11.34 -6.03
N TRP A 72 2.62 -10.03 -5.76
CA TRP A 72 2.70 -9.00 -6.78
C TRP A 72 3.79 -8.01 -6.43
N GLN A 73 4.79 -7.89 -7.30
CA GLN A 73 5.97 -7.06 -7.04
C GLN A 73 6.59 -7.37 -5.66
N CYS A 74 6.71 -6.40 -4.77
CA CYS A 74 7.22 -6.57 -3.40
C CYS A 74 6.12 -6.87 -2.37
N LEU A 75 4.88 -7.10 -2.77
CA LEU A 75 3.71 -7.23 -1.90
C LEU A 75 3.11 -8.64 -1.95
N LEU A 76 2.50 -9.04 -0.85
CA LEU A 76 1.53 -10.13 -0.80
C LEU A 76 0.12 -9.49 -0.79
N VAL A 77 -0.66 -9.83 -1.81
CA VAL A 77 -2.02 -9.31 -1.99
C VAL A 77 -3.01 -10.39 -1.62
N VAL A 78 -3.93 -10.10 -0.71
CA VAL A 78 -4.99 -11.02 -0.30
C VAL A 78 -6.35 -10.50 -0.75
N CYS A 79 -7.27 -11.42 -1.09
CA CYS A 79 -8.63 -11.08 -1.48
C CYS A 79 -9.64 -12.01 -0.83
N LEU A 80 -10.56 -11.43 -0.06
CA LEU A 80 -11.62 -12.16 0.63
C LEU A 80 -12.81 -12.51 -0.28
N SER A 81 -12.88 -11.90 -1.47
CA SER A 81 -13.95 -12.17 -2.44
C SER A 81 -13.46 -13.07 -3.56
N ASN A 82 -14.29 -14.06 -3.93
CA ASN A 82 -14.04 -14.89 -5.10
C ASN A 82 -14.49 -14.24 -6.42
N GLU A 83 -15.22 -13.13 -6.36
CA GLU A 83 -15.77 -12.42 -7.51
C GLU A 83 -14.84 -11.34 -8.06
N THR A 84 -13.79 -10.99 -7.32
CA THR A 84 -12.83 -9.97 -7.74
C THR A 84 -11.91 -10.51 -8.85
N VAL A 85 -11.60 -9.66 -9.82
CA VAL A 85 -10.65 -9.99 -10.89
C VAL A 85 -9.27 -10.40 -10.35
N PRO A 86 -8.47 -11.16 -11.12
CA PRO A 86 -7.10 -11.50 -10.77
C PRO A 86 -6.24 -10.26 -10.45
N THR A 87 -5.23 -10.41 -9.59
CA THR A 87 -4.38 -9.32 -9.11
C THR A 87 -3.73 -8.52 -10.24
N ASN A 88 -3.24 -9.18 -11.29
CA ASN A 88 -2.65 -8.47 -12.44
C ASN A 88 -3.67 -7.60 -13.17
N ASN A 89 -4.92 -8.07 -13.29
CA ASN A 89 -6.00 -7.28 -13.89
C ASN A 89 -6.43 -6.14 -12.95
N TRP A 90 -6.32 -6.36 -11.62
CA TRP A 90 -6.63 -5.33 -10.64
C TRP A 90 -5.69 -4.14 -10.71
N PHE A 91 -4.40 -4.39 -10.85
CA PHE A 91 -3.38 -3.34 -10.97
C PHE A 91 -3.11 -2.90 -12.43
N GLY A 92 -3.72 -3.59 -13.42
CA GLY A 92 -3.69 -3.18 -14.82
C GLY A 92 -2.29 -3.01 -15.39
N ASP A 93 -2.01 -1.84 -15.94
CA ASP A 93 -0.74 -1.49 -16.57
C ASP A 93 0.40 -1.16 -15.60
N LEU A 94 0.11 -1.08 -14.30
CA LEU A 94 1.11 -0.67 -13.29
C LEU A 94 2.32 -1.61 -13.25
N ASP A 95 2.11 -2.90 -13.49
CA ASP A 95 3.19 -3.88 -13.53
C ASP A 95 4.23 -3.56 -14.61
N GLN A 96 3.77 -3.15 -15.79
CA GLN A 96 4.64 -2.72 -16.88
C GLN A 96 5.35 -1.40 -16.58
N ARG A 97 4.66 -0.47 -15.92
CA ARG A 97 5.22 0.83 -15.52
C ARG A 97 6.34 0.71 -14.51
N LEU A 98 6.31 -0.31 -13.66
CA LEU A 98 7.29 -0.54 -12.61
C LEU A 98 8.35 -1.61 -12.97
N VAL A 99 8.29 -2.18 -14.16
CA VAL A 99 9.15 -3.32 -14.57
C VAL A 99 10.65 -3.04 -14.42
N GLY A 100 11.07 -1.80 -14.67
CA GLY A 100 12.47 -1.38 -14.56
C GLY A 100 13.04 -1.49 -13.14
N TYR A 101 12.20 -1.30 -12.14
CA TYR A 101 12.62 -1.36 -10.73
C TYR A 101 12.83 -2.78 -10.23
N ARG A 102 12.21 -3.81 -10.84
CA ARG A 102 12.29 -5.22 -10.40
C ARG A 102 11.97 -5.38 -8.91
N LEU A 103 10.89 -4.78 -8.46
CA LEU A 103 10.55 -4.65 -7.04
C LEU A 103 10.41 -6.00 -6.31
N SER A 104 10.11 -7.08 -7.01
CA SER A 104 10.05 -8.44 -6.44
C SER A 104 11.39 -8.92 -5.85
N ASN A 105 12.49 -8.31 -6.24
CA ASN A 105 13.82 -8.64 -5.73
C ASN A 105 14.22 -7.81 -4.50
N TRP A 106 13.50 -6.74 -4.22
CA TRP A 106 13.84 -5.84 -3.11
C TRP A 106 13.57 -6.49 -1.76
N ARG A 107 14.28 -6.04 -0.73
CA ARG A 107 14.21 -6.65 0.60
C ARG A 107 13.81 -5.63 1.63
N THR A 108 13.01 -6.07 2.58
CA THR A 108 12.69 -5.27 3.78
C THR A 108 13.97 -4.95 4.52
N HIS A 109 14.19 -3.65 4.76
CA HIS A 109 15.29 -3.13 5.54
C HIS A 109 14.82 -2.70 6.93
N LEU A 110 13.69 -1.98 7.00
CA LEU A 110 13.11 -1.49 8.24
C LEU A 110 11.58 -1.53 8.16
N THR A 111 10.94 -1.90 9.26
CA THR A 111 9.48 -1.78 9.41
C THR A 111 9.17 -1.01 10.69
N GLN A 112 8.25 -0.06 10.62
CA GLN A 112 7.81 0.78 11.71
C GLN A 112 6.28 0.79 11.76
N ASN A 113 5.71 0.83 12.96
CA ASN A 113 4.28 0.97 13.16
C ASN A 113 3.99 2.31 13.85
N THR A 114 2.99 3.02 13.36
CA THR A 114 2.49 4.25 13.97
C THR A 114 0.97 4.26 13.97
N GLU A 115 0.37 5.11 14.79
CA GLU A 115 -1.07 5.35 14.80
C GLU A 115 -1.34 6.81 14.45
N ILE A 116 -2.20 7.02 13.45
CA ILE A 116 -2.63 8.35 13.01
C ILE A 116 -4.10 8.52 13.40
N LYS A 117 -4.41 9.63 14.11
CA LYS A 117 -5.77 9.93 14.58
C LYS A 117 -6.63 10.54 13.47
N ALA A 118 -6.74 9.78 12.40
CA ALA A 118 -7.52 10.13 11.23
C ALA A 118 -8.10 8.89 10.56
N ASN A 119 -9.11 9.09 9.74
CA ASN A 119 -9.63 8.07 8.85
C ASN A 119 -8.59 7.74 7.78
N TRP A 120 -8.43 6.44 7.46
CA TRP A 120 -7.48 5.97 6.47
C TRP A 120 -7.65 6.64 5.08
N LYS A 121 -8.88 7.05 4.75
CA LYS A 121 -9.14 7.73 3.48
C LYS A 121 -8.48 9.11 3.43
N LEU A 122 -8.47 9.85 4.53
CA LEU A 122 -7.79 11.15 4.59
C LEU A 122 -6.28 11.03 4.41
N ILE A 123 -5.68 9.98 4.96
CA ILE A 123 -4.25 9.68 4.76
C ILE A 123 -4.00 9.37 3.28
N SER A 124 -4.86 8.55 2.67
CA SER A 124 -4.76 8.22 1.25
C SER A 124 -5.00 9.44 0.36
N GLU A 125 -5.96 10.28 0.70
CA GLU A 125 -6.26 11.54 -0.03
C GLU A 125 -5.05 12.48 -0.02
N ASN A 126 -4.46 12.73 1.14
CA ASN A 126 -3.30 13.61 1.28
C ASN A 126 -2.09 13.08 0.49
N PHE A 127 -1.83 11.78 0.52
CA PHE A 127 -0.71 11.17 -0.18
C PHE A 127 -0.79 11.30 -1.72
N GLN A 128 -1.98 11.37 -2.29
CA GLN A 128 -2.19 11.29 -3.73
C GLN A 128 -2.17 12.63 -4.45
N GLU A 129 -2.33 13.72 -3.73
CA GLU A 129 -2.38 15.05 -4.31
C GLU A 129 -1.10 15.84 -3.99
N TYR A 130 -0.88 16.91 -4.71
CA TYR A 130 0.33 17.71 -4.58
C TYR A 130 0.03 19.22 -4.43
N TYR A 131 -1.21 19.57 -4.13
CA TYR A 131 -1.63 20.95 -3.93
C TYR A 131 -1.09 21.53 -2.61
N HIS A 132 -1.00 20.69 -1.56
CA HIS A 132 -0.51 21.08 -0.24
C HIS A 132 1.02 21.24 -0.17
N LEU A 133 1.81 20.65 -1.08
CA LEU A 133 3.26 20.52 -0.95
C LEU A 133 3.95 21.80 -0.54
N ARG A 134 3.63 22.91 -1.23
CA ARG A 134 4.29 24.19 -0.99
C ARG A 134 4.06 24.74 0.42
N TRP A 135 2.93 24.39 1.02
CA TRP A 135 2.48 24.99 2.26
C TRP A 135 2.76 24.11 3.48
N VAL A 136 2.74 22.81 3.28
CA VAL A 136 2.93 21.80 4.34
C VAL A 136 4.39 21.36 4.41
N HIS A 137 5.09 21.24 3.28
CA HIS A 137 6.43 20.70 3.18
C HIS A 137 7.46 21.74 2.70
N PRO A 138 7.92 22.65 3.55
CA PRO A 138 8.86 23.69 3.15
C PRO A 138 10.21 23.15 2.65
N GLU A 139 10.73 22.07 3.24
CA GLU A 139 12.00 21.47 2.81
C GLU A 139 11.84 20.64 1.55
N LEU A 140 10.80 19.81 1.45
CA LEU A 140 10.49 19.05 0.24
C LEU A 140 10.25 19.97 -0.96
N SER A 141 9.60 21.12 -0.76
CA SER A 141 9.30 22.11 -1.81
C SER A 141 10.56 22.73 -2.44
N LYS A 142 11.71 22.68 -1.76
CA LYS A 142 13.00 23.14 -2.33
C LYS A 142 13.55 22.18 -3.37
N VAL A 143 13.26 20.89 -3.23
CA VAL A 143 13.79 19.80 -4.08
C VAL A 143 12.74 19.18 -4.99
N SER A 144 11.46 19.45 -4.76
CA SER A 144 10.34 18.91 -5.53
C SER A 144 9.28 19.98 -5.77
N ARG A 145 9.31 20.61 -6.95
CA ARG A 145 8.44 21.75 -7.25
C ARG A 145 7.05 21.28 -7.65
N VAL A 146 6.01 21.94 -7.15
CA VAL A 146 4.60 21.60 -7.43
C VAL A 146 4.30 21.53 -8.94
N GLN A 147 4.88 22.43 -9.74
CA GLN A 147 4.69 22.43 -11.19
C GLN A 147 5.28 21.23 -11.92
N ASP A 148 6.22 20.52 -11.31
CA ASP A 148 6.89 19.35 -11.88
C ASP A 148 6.20 18.04 -11.46
N HIS A 149 5.04 18.13 -10.80
CA HIS A 149 4.20 17.01 -10.46
C HIS A 149 3.12 16.79 -11.49
N TYR A 150 2.89 15.53 -11.80
CA TYR A 150 1.87 15.07 -12.72
C TYR A 150 1.08 13.94 -12.09
N ARG A 151 -0.15 13.73 -12.54
CA ARG A 151 -0.92 12.56 -12.15
C ARG A 151 -0.22 11.27 -12.63
N TYR A 152 -0.37 10.21 -11.86
CA TYR A 152 0.11 8.88 -12.18
C TYR A 152 -1.01 7.87 -11.95
N GLN A 153 -1.70 7.52 -13.02
CA GLN A 153 -2.87 6.64 -12.99
C GLN A 153 -3.03 5.97 -14.35
N GLY A 154 -3.64 4.81 -14.40
CA GLY A 154 -3.77 4.05 -15.63
C GLY A 154 -4.98 3.12 -15.61
N THR A 155 -4.85 1.96 -16.25
CA THR A 155 -5.99 1.04 -16.45
C THR A 155 -6.36 0.24 -15.22
N GLY A 156 -5.55 0.28 -14.13
CA GLY A 156 -5.78 -0.48 -12.90
C GLY A 156 -6.40 0.32 -11.76
N MET A 157 -6.65 -0.38 -10.66
CA MET A 157 -7.15 0.18 -9.40
C MET A 157 -6.03 0.85 -8.60
N TYR A 158 -5.43 1.86 -9.18
CA TYR A 158 -4.43 2.72 -8.57
C TYR A 158 -4.55 4.15 -9.07
N CYS A 159 -4.00 5.06 -8.33
CA CYS A 159 -3.82 6.46 -8.69
C CYS A 159 -2.69 7.06 -7.88
N GLY A 160 -2.27 8.25 -8.22
CA GLY A 160 -1.19 8.91 -7.52
C GLY A 160 -0.55 9.99 -8.35
N GLN A 161 0.69 10.27 -8.01
CA GLN A 161 1.46 11.34 -8.63
C GLN A 161 2.88 10.86 -8.97
N THR A 162 3.48 11.50 -9.96
CA THR A 162 4.90 11.42 -10.26
C THR A 162 5.49 12.82 -10.24
N THR A 163 6.72 12.94 -9.78
CA THR A 163 7.48 14.18 -9.86
C THR A 163 8.63 13.99 -10.84
N THR A 164 8.82 14.97 -11.73
CA THR A 164 9.99 15.02 -12.59
C THR A 164 11.14 15.71 -11.85
N PRO A 165 12.40 15.34 -12.18
CA PRO A 165 13.54 15.70 -11.35
C PRO A 165 13.82 17.19 -11.37
N ILE A 166 14.13 17.69 -10.24
CA ILE A 166 15.04 18.78 -10.08
C ILE A 166 16.43 18.27 -10.45
N SER A 167 17.29 19.11 -11.05
CA SER A 167 18.60 18.72 -11.55
C SER A 167 19.40 17.88 -10.53
N ASN A 168 20.36 17.08 -11.02
CA ASN A 168 21.16 16.18 -10.19
C ASN A 168 21.90 16.90 -9.04
N ASP A 169 22.16 18.20 -9.19
CA ASP A 169 22.87 19.02 -8.22
C ASP A 169 21.96 19.55 -7.09
N GLU A 170 20.63 19.38 -7.22
CA GLU A 170 19.64 19.91 -6.28
C GLU A 170 18.84 18.80 -5.56
N ARG A 171 19.32 17.56 -5.59
CA ARG A 171 18.55 16.39 -5.12
C ARG A 171 18.30 16.36 -3.60
N GLY A 172 18.98 17.16 -2.81
CA GLY A 172 18.79 17.10 -1.37
C GLY A 172 18.92 15.70 -0.75
N ASP A 173 18.54 15.58 0.51
CA ASP A 173 18.68 14.33 1.29
C ASP A 173 17.72 13.20 0.87
N TRP A 174 16.67 13.52 0.11
CA TRP A 174 15.69 12.54 -0.35
C TRP A 174 16.26 11.48 -1.33
N SER A 175 17.44 11.73 -1.89
CA SER A 175 18.12 10.83 -2.81
C SER A 175 19.60 10.62 -2.46
N ALA A 176 19.95 10.64 -1.18
CA ALA A 176 21.34 10.44 -0.70
C ALA A 176 21.91 9.07 -1.10
N MET A 177 21.06 8.04 -1.18
CA MET A 177 21.46 6.71 -1.62
C MET A 177 21.61 6.63 -3.15
N PRO A 178 22.57 5.84 -3.67
CA PRO A 178 22.69 5.63 -5.12
C PRO A 178 21.49 4.92 -5.72
N PRO A 179 21.10 5.23 -6.96
CA PRO A 179 20.01 4.56 -7.64
C PRO A 179 20.32 3.09 -7.94
N VAL A 180 19.27 2.26 -8.05
CA VAL A 180 19.42 0.88 -8.50
C VAL A 180 19.90 0.81 -9.95
N GLU A 181 20.78 -0.14 -10.24
CA GLU A 181 21.31 -0.32 -11.58
C GLU A 181 20.25 -0.79 -12.59
N GLY A 182 20.33 -0.26 -13.80
CA GLY A 182 19.49 -0.70 -14.93
C GLY A 182 18.16 0.04 -15.08
N LEU A 183 17.91 1.06 -14.25
CA LEU A 183 16.79 1.98 -14.51
C LEU A 183 17.03 2.78 -15.80
N ASN A 184 15.97 3.04 -16.54
CA ASN A 184 16.01 4.00 -17.63
C ASN A 184 16.15 5.44 -17.11
N HIS A 185 16.42 6.38 -18.00
CA HIS A 185 16.65 7.77 -17.61
C HIS A 185 15.45 8.41 -16.89
N SER A 186 14.23 8.11 -17.33
CA SER A 186 13.02 8.62 -16.70
C SER A 186 12.84 8.06 -15.28
N ASP A 187 13.03 6.76 -15.10
CA ASP A 187 12.91 6.11 -13.79
C ASP A 187 14.00 6.57 -12.82
N MET A 188 15.23 6.80 -13.30
CA MET A 188 16.32 7.36 -12.48
C MET A 188 16.05 8.78 -12.00
N ALA A 189 15.22 9.48 -12.73
CA ALA A 189 14.97 10.90 -12.53
C ALA A 189 13.66 11.19 -11.79
N SER A 190 12.80 10.19 -11.55
CA SER A 190 11.45 10.39 -11.05
C SER A 190 11.22 9.73 -9.70
N GLY A 191 10.43 10.38 -8.86
CA GLY A 191 9.74 9.75 -7.74
C GLY A 191 8.28 9.48 -8.14
N ARG A 192 7.73 8.33 -7.73
CA ARG A 192 6.34 7.96 -7.96
C ARG A 192 5.66 7.65 -6.64
N PHE A 193 4.54 8.30 -6.40
CA PHE A 193 3.76 8.17 -5.18
C PHE A 193 2.40 7.60 -5.57
N ILE A 194 2.19 6.32 -5.29
CA ILE A 194 1.12 5.52 -5.85
C ILE A 194 0.24 4.99 -4.74
N ALA A 195 -1.04 5.30 -4.79
CA ALA A 195 -2.05 4.67 -3.94
C ALA A 195 -2.62 3.44 -4.67
N LEU A 196 -2.31 2.27 -4.17
CA LEU A 196 -2.93 1.01 -4.56
C LEU A 196 -4.25 0.87 -3.82
N PHE A 197 -5.35 0.88 -4.55
CA PHE A 197 -6.67 0.75 -3.94
C PHE A 197 -6.86 -0.64 -3.31
N PRO A 198 -7.35 -0.74 -2.05
CA PRO A 198 -7.92 0.37 -1.29
C PRO A 198 -6.95 1.12 -0.38
N ASN A 199 -5.92 0.50 0.18
CA ASN A 199 -5.31 0.96 1.43
C ASN A 199 -3.78 0.76 1.51
N THR A 200 -3.09 0.68 0.39
CA THR A 200 -1.62 0.57 0.36
C THR A 200 -1.02 1.70 -0.46
N LEU A 201 -0.09 2.42 0.13
CA LEU A 201 0.58 3.56 -0.49
C LEU A 201 2.04 3.20 -0.76
N LEU A 202 2.51 3.49 -1.97
CA LEU A 202 3.89 3.21 -2.40
C LEU A 202 4.59 4.50 -2.78
N SER A 203 5.70 4.81 -2.12
CA SER A 203 6.69 5.77 -2.63
C SER A 203 7.78 4.98 -3.33
N VAL A 204 7.83 5.06 -4.66
CA VAL A 204 8.82 4.34 -5.48
C VAL A 204 9.84 5.35 -5.99
N LEU A 205 11.03 5.29 -5.42
CA LEU A 205 12.15 6.14 -5.79
C LEU A 205 13.29 5.30 -6.41
N PRO A 206 14.24 5.91 -7.09
CA PRO A 206 15.32 5.17 -7.76
C PRO A 206 16.17 4.29 -6.85
N ASN A 207 16.18 4.56 -5.56
CA ASN A 207 17.10 3.96 -4.59
C ASN A 207 16.41 3.26 -3.41
N HIS A 208 15.12 3.51 -3.19
CA HIS A 208 14.33 2.87 -2.15
C HIS A 208 12.84 2.84 -2.52
N VAL A 209 12.12 1.96 -1.85
CA VAL A 209 10.65 1.98 -1.83
C VAL A 209 10.20 2.09 -0.39
N PHE A 210 9.25 2.98 -0.14
CA PHE A 210 8.55 3.03 1.12
C PHE A 210 7.10 2.62 0.91
N VAL A 211 6.66 1.63 1.66
CA VAL A 211 5.29 1.09 1.61
C VAL A 211 4.59 1.49 2.89
N MET A 212 3.42 2.11 2.79
CA MET A 212 2.53 2.31 3.91
C MET A 212 1.28 1.45 3.72
N HIS A 213 1.05 0.53 4.64
CA HIS A 213 -0.21 -0.19 4.74
C HIS A 213 -1.10 0.49 5.79
N LEU A 214 -2.31 0.86 5.35
CA LEU A 214 -3.28 1.56 6.18
C LEU A 214 -4.30 0.55 6.73
N ASP A 215 -4.25 0.30 8.04
CA ASP A 215 -5.18 -0.58 8.75
C ASP A 215 -6.20 0.25 9.53
N PRO A 216 -7.46 0.36 9.06
CA PRO A 216 -8.49 1.14 9.73
C PRO A 216 -8.90 0.48 11.06
N VAL A 217 -8.54 1.11 12.18
CA VAL A 217 -8.97 0.68 13.51
C VAL A 217 -10.37 1.21 13.83
N GLY A 218 -10.71 2.39 13.27
CA GLY A 218 -12.01 3.01 13.47
C GLY A 218 -12.19 4.25 12.59
N PRO A 219 -13.33 4.93 12.67
CA PRO A 219 -13.62 6.08 11.81
C PRO A 219 -12.63 7.25 11.91
N GLY A 220 -11.92 7.37 13.02
CA GLY A 220 -10.96 8.44 13.28
C GLY A 220 -9.61 7.91 13.78
N LEU A 221 -9.27 6.66 13.50
CA LEU A 221 -7.99 6.05 13.90
C LEU A 221 -7.55 5.04 12.86
N THR A 222 -6.33 5.19 12.38
CA THR A 222 -5.68 4.27 11.45
C THR A 222 -4.33 3.85 12.01
N ARG A 223 -4.07 2.54 12.02
CA ARG A 223 -2.72 2.01 12.23
C ARG A 223 -2.01 1.99 10.89
N VAL A 224 -0.78 2.48 10.86
CA VAL A 224 0.05 2.51 9.66
C VAL A 224 1.27 1.65 9.88
N THR A 225 1.46 0.66 9.01
CA THR A 225 2.70 -0.10 8.95
C THR A 225 3.53 0.44 7.80
N GLY A 226 4.60 1.15 8.13
CA GLY A 226 5.57 1.70 7.20
C GLY A 226 6.75 0.75 7.01
N THR A 227 7.03 0.34 5.77
CA THR A 227 8.10 -0.61 5.45
C THR A 227 9.03 -0.03 4.39
N TRP A 228 10.30 0.06 4.74
CA TRP A 228 11.38 0.45 3.83
C TRP A 228 11.94 -0.78 3.13
N LEU A 229 12.03 -0.71 1.82
CA LEU A 229 12.61 -1.73 0.97
C LEU A 229 13.83 -1.16 0.25
N LEU A 230 14.91 -1.93 0.25
CA LEU A 230 16.13 -1.60 -0.49
C LEU A 230 16.42 -2.64 -1.55
N PRO A 231 17.05 -2.24 -2.69
CA PRO A 231 17.43 -3.17 -3.75
C PRO A 231 18.57 -4.10 -3.29
N PRO A 232 18.61 -5.36 -3.74
CA PRO A 232 19.61 -6.33 -3.32
C PRO A 232 21.03 -5.99 -3.79
N SER A 233 21.15 -5.21 -4.85
CA SER A 233 22.43 -4.80 -5.44
C SER A 233 23.15 -3.67 -4.69
N ASN A 234 22.60 -3.24 -3.56
CA ASN A 234 23.16 -2.14 -2.81
C ASN A 234 23.66 -2.54 -1.39
N PRO A 235 24.58 -3.54 -1.31
CA PRO A 235 25.18 -3.94 -0.02
C PRO A 235 26.12 -2.85 0.57
N HIS A 236 26.30 -1.75 -0.15
CA HIS A 236 27.19 -0.65 0.20
C HIS A 236 26.45 0.66 0.50
N VAL A 237 25.12 0.62 0.65
CA VAL A 237 24.44 1.78 1.27
C VAL A 237 24.95 1.87 2.69
N ALA A 238 25.74 2.88 2.96
CA ALA A 238 26.16 3.16 4.32
C ALA A 238 24.91 3.40 5.19
N ASP A 239 24.92 2.89 6.42
CA ASP A 239 23.80 3.13 7.35
C ASP A 239 23.50 4.63 7.51
N ALA A 240 24.52 5.48 7.37
CA ALA A 240 24.39 6.92 7.37
C ALA A 240 23.55 7.46 6.21
N ASP A 241 23.72 6.93 4.99
CA ASP A 241 22.97 7.39 3.81
C ASP A 241 21.50 6.99 3.90
N PHE A 242 21.23 5.78 4.40
CA PHE A 242 19.86 5.34 4.69
C PHE A 242 19.23 6.19 5.79
N SER A 243 19.95 6.46 6.88
CA SER A 243 19.44 7.27 8.00
C SER A 243 19.08 8.67 7.54
N THR A 244 19.93 9.32 6.74
CA THR A 244 19.67 10.65 6.19
C THR A 244 18.40 10.65 5.33
N THR A 245 18.27 9.67 4.44
CA THR A 245 17.07 9.53 3.59
C THR A 245 15.82 9.25 4.42
N ARG A 246 15.91 8.33 5.38
CA ARG A 246 14.81 8.00 6.28
C ARG A 246 14.35 9.23 7.08
N ASP A 247 15.28 9.96 7.66
CA ASP A 247 14.97 11.09 8.54
C ASP A 247 14.29 12.21 7.75
N PHE A 248 14.76 12.49 6.54
CA PHE A 248 14.10 13.43 5.63
C PHE A 248 12.64 13.04 5.35
N TRP A 249 12.39 11.78 4.98
CA TRP A 249 11.02 11.32 4.69
C TRP A 249 10.17 11.17 5.96
N GLN A 250 10.80 10.94 7.12
CA GLN A 250 10.07 10.94 8.39
C GLN A 250 9.55 12.33 8.73
N ASP A 251 10.34 13.36 8.51
CA ASP A 251 9.91 14.76 8.72
C ASP A 251 8.71 15.08 7.81
N VAL A 252 8.75 14.69 6.52
CA VAL A 252 7.62 14.84 5.58
C VAL A 252 6.37 14.10 6.08
N ASN A 253 6.51 12.85 6.53
CA ASN A 253 5.38 12.07 7.04
C ASN A 253 4.81 12.66 8.34
N ASP A 254 5.63 13.27 9.19
CA ASP A 254 5.19 13.93 10.43
C ASP A 254 4.40 15.21 10.12
N GLU A 255 4.84 15.99 9.14
CA GLU A 255 4.11 17.16 8.62
C GLU A 255 2.73 16.75 8.05
N ASP A 256 2.69 15.68 7.24
CA ASP A 256 1.45 15.11 6.71
C ASP A 256 0.52 14.60 7.82
N THR A 257 1.07 13.95 8.83
CA THR A 257 0.29 13.46 9.98
C THR A 257 -0.40 14.59 10.70
N ASP A 258 0.29 15.71 10.98
CA ASP A 258 -0.30 16.87 11.65
C ASP A 258 -1.47 17.45 10.85
N ILE A 259 -1.28 17.64 9.54
CA ILE A 259 -2.34 18.26 8.71
C ILE A 259 -3.55 17.33 8.52
N VAL A 260 -3.33 16.03 8.38
CA VAL A 260 -4.40 15.03 8.26
C VAL A 260 -5.19 14.88 9.56
N GLU A 261 -4.54 14.89 10.72
CA GLU A 261 -5.23 14.90 12.01
C GLU A 261 -6.05 16.17 12.24
N ARG A 262 -5.57 17.31 11.77
CA ARG A 262 -6.36 18.57 11.77
C ARG A 262 -7.57 18.49 10.84
N GLY A 263 -7.39 17.91 9.65
CA GLY A 263 -8.46 17.61 8.71
C GLY A 263 -9.57 16.75 9.34
N GLN A 264 -9.19 15.68 10.01
CA GLN A 264 -10.13 14.81 10.76
C GLN A 264 -10.93 15.58 11.80
N LYS A 265 -10.28 16.44 12.57
CA LYS A 265 -10.97 17.29 13.58
C LYS A 265 -11.96 18.25 12.91
N GLY A 266 -11.57 18.85 11.79
CA GLY A 266 -12.44 19.74 11.00
C GLY A 266 -13.67 19.01 10.48
N LEU A 267 -13.50 17.86 9.87
CA LEU A 267 -14.60 17.04 9.32
C LEU A 267 -15.59 16.58 10.41
N THR A 268 -15.11 16.27 11.60
CA THR A 268 -15.97 15.84 12.73
C THR A 268 -16.62 16.97 13.50
N SER A 269 -16.27 18.23 13.21
CA SER A 269 -16.83 19.40 13.89
C SER A 269 -18.30 19.68 13.58
N GLY A 270 -18.85 19.06 12.51
CA GLY A 270 -20.20 19.35 11.99
C GLY A 270 -20.31 20.62 11.18
N GLY A 271 -19.24 21.41 11.04
CA GLY A 271 -19.21 22.65 10.26
C GLY A 271 -18.72 22.52 8.82
N TYR A 272 -18.27 21.32 8.42
CA TYR A 272 -17.74 21.07 7.08
C TYR A 272 -18.87 20.86 6.06
N THR A 273 -18.76 21.54 4.93
CA THR A 273 -19.52 21.26 3.72
C THR A 273 -18.54 20.97 2.58
N PRO A 274 -18.83 20.01 1.67
CA PRO A 274 -17.91 19.62 0.62
C PRO A 274 -17.41 20.82 -0.22
N GLY A 275 -16.08 20.93 -0.32
CA GLY A 275 -15.39 21.91 -1.15
C GLY A 275 -15.32 21.51 -2.61
N ARG A 276 -14.44 22.16 -3.36
CA ARG A 276 -14.12 21.85 -4.75
C ARG A 276 -12.67 21.39 -4.84
N LEU A 277 -12.43 20.32 -5.57
CA LEU A 277 -11.09 19.84 -5.89
C LEU A 277 -10.50 20.65 -7.03
N SER A 278 -9.19 20.87 -6.99
CA SER A 278 -8.43 21.47 -8.09
C SER A 278 -8.20 20.42 -9.19
N PRO A 279 -8.70 20.63 -10.42
CA PRO A 279 -8.48 19.69 -11.50
C PRO A 279 -7.01 19.48 -11.87
N ARG A 280 -6.14 20.49 -11.55
CA ARG A 280 -4.70 20.42 -11.85
C ARG A 280 -3.91 19.64 -10.80
N PHE A 281 -4.28 19.75 -9.53
CA PHE A 281 -3.44 19.29 -8.42
C PHE A 281 -4.03 18.12 -7.66
N GLU A 282 -5.36 17.88 -7.76
CA GLU A 282 -6.09 16.89 -6.94
C GLU A 282 -6.87 15.87 -7.81
N GLU A 283 -6.52 15.74 -9.08
CA GLU A 283 -7.19 14.77 -9.96
C GLU A 283 -7.01 13.31 -9.50
N PRO A 284 -5.82 12.85 -9.02
CA PRO A 284 -5.68 11.51 -8.48
C PRO A 284 -6.58 11.25 -7.26
N LEU A 285 -6.75 12.24 -6.39
CA LEU A 285 -7.68 12.19 -5.26
C LEU A 285 -9.13 12.03 -5.76
N HIS A 286 -9.53 12.78 -6.80
CA HIS A 286 -10.86 12.62 -7.40
C HIS A 286 -11.08 11.22 -7.96
N ARG A 287 -10.05 10.62 -8.61
CA ARG A 287 -10.10 9.24 -9.07
C ARG A 287 -10.29 8.25 -7.89
N PHE A 288 -9.57 8.45 -6.80
CA PHE A 288 -9.74 7.65 -5.58
C PHE A 288 -11.17 7.73 -5.02
N HIS A 289 -11.75 8.93 -4.99
CA HIS A 289 -13.15 9.11 -4.59
C HIS A 289 -14.13 8.33 -5.49
N ASN A 290 -13.88 8.33 -6.81
CA ASN A 290 -14.70 7.55 -7.74
C ASN A 290 -14.56 6.04 -7.48
N MET A 291 -13.35 5.54 -7.23
CA MET A 291 -13.14 4.14 -6.85
C MET A 291 -13.90 3.77 -5.58
N LEU A 292 -13.91 4.65 -4.56
CA LEU A 292 -14.68 4.45 -3.33
C LEU A 292 -16.19 4.46 -3.60
N ALA A 293 -16.69 5.46 -4.35
CA ALA A 293 -18.09 5.59 -4.70
C ALA A 293 -18.60 4.35 -5.44
N ASP A 294 -17.83 3.84 -6.39
CA ASP A 294 -18.16 2.62 -7.12
C ASP A 294 -18.34 1.42 -6.17
N ARG A 295 -17.45 1.27 -5.20
CA ARG A 295 -17.57 0.16 -4.21
C ARG A 295 -18.77 0.35 -3.28
N PHE A 296 -19.05 1.57 -2.84
CA PHE A 296 -20.23 1.85 -2.00
C PHE A 296 -21.55 1.68 -2.76
N THR A 297 -21.57 1.86 -4.06
CA THR A 297 -22.75 1.69 -4.91
C THR A 297 -22.85 0.30 -5.56
N GLY A 298 -21.88 -0.59 -5.27
CA GLY A 298 -21.90 -1.98 -5.74
C GLY A 298 -21.29 -2.18 -7.13
N SER A 299 -20.54 -1.20 -7.66
CA SER A 299 -19.79 -1.42 -8.91
C SER A 299 -18.59 -2.33 -8.67
N THR A 300 -18.39 -3.30 -9.55
CA THR A 300 -17.26 -4.22 -9.55
C THR A 300 -16.27 -3.93 -10.66
N GLY A 301 -16.58 -3.00 -11.54
CA GLY A 301 -15.70 -2.59 -12.64
C GLY A 301 -14.41 -1.92 -12.17
N ILE A 302 -13.39 -1.97 -13.00
CA ILE A 302 -12.18 -1.16 -12.85
C ILE A 302 -12.45 0.17 -13.57
N PRO A 303 -12.29 1.34 -12.91
CA PRO A 303 -12.48 2.62 -13.57
C PRO A 303 -11.54 2.78 -14.76
N ALA A 304 -11.99 3.47 -15.81
CA ALA A 304 -11.13 3.81 -16.92
C ALA A 304 -9.94 4.65 -16.44
N GLY A 305 -8.74 4.29 -16.89
CA GLY A 305 -7.53 5.07 -16.67
C GLY A 305 -7.29 6.06 -17.79
N ASP A 306 -6.25 6.85 -17.65
CA ASP A 306 -5.76 7.78 -18.66
C ASP A 306 -4.35 7.34 -19.09
N GLU A 307 -4.18 6.99 -20.34
CA GLU A 307 -2.91 6.50 -20.89
C GLU A 307 -1.83 7.60 -20.97
N SER A 308 -2.21 8.86 -20.83
CA SER A 308 -1.30 10.02 -20.83
C SER A 308 -0.89 10.49 -19.42
N ASP A 309 -0.93 9.62 -18.44
CA ASP A 309 -0.80 9.93 -17.02
C ASP A 309 0.46 10.70 -16.63
N ASP A 310 1.59 10.34 -17.22
CA ASP A 310 2.88 10.96 -16.93
C ASP A 310 3.06 12.32 -17.66
N GLN A 311 2.02 12.81 -18.30
CA GLN A 311 2.02 14.09 -19.00
C GLN A 311 1.36 15.17 -18.14
N PRO A 312 1.77 16.43 -18.28
CA PRO A 312 1.07 17.55 -17.64
C PRO A 312 -0.40 17.54 -18.06
N LEU A 313 -1.31 17.72 -17.11
CA LEU A 313 -2.75 17.74 -17.36
C LEU A 313 -3.15 18.78 -18.44
N TYR A 314 -2.40 19.86 -18.55
CA TYR A 314 -2.67 20.98 -19.47
C TYR A 314 -1.60 21.17 -20.54
N GLY A 315 -0.92 20.12 -20.97
CA GLY A 315 0.05 20.17 -22.06
C GLY A 315 1.35 20.91 -21.72
N THR A 316 2.37 20.67 -22.55
CA THR A 316 3.66 21.34 -22.40
C THR A 316 3.54 22.82 -22.81
N GLY A 317 3.86 23.74 -21.91
CA GLY A 317 4.06 25.14 -22.25
C GLY A 317 2.97 26.09 -21.84
N VAL A 318 1.92 25.67 -21.20
CA VAL A 318 0.96 26.57 -20.56
C VAL A 318 1.24 26.58 -19.06
N ASN A 319 2.21 27.37 -18.67
CA ASN A 319 2.26 27.84 -17.29
C ASN A 319 1.13 28.85 -17.13
N PRO A 320 0.22 28.69 -16.14
CA PRO A 320 -0.67 29.74 -15.74
C PRO A 320 0.09 30.88 -15.09
#